data_ea76e2b9dd7a8251298cd482d357d8d0
#
_entry.id   ea76e2b9dd7a8251298cd482d357d8d0
#
_cell.length_a   1.000
_cell.length_b   1.000
_cell.length_c   1.000
_cell.angle_alpha   90.00
_cell.angle_beta   90.00
_cell.angle_gamma   90.00
#
_symmetry.space_group_name_H-M   'P 1'
#
loop_
_entity.id
_entity.type
_entity.pdbx_description
1 polymer ?
#
loop_
_entity_poly.entity_id
_entity_poly.type
_entity_poly.pdbx_seq_one_letter_code
_entity_poly.pdbx_strand_id
1 'polypeptide(L)'
;MKSIHPLQTEVEQVRNHCGYFLLEDGCLISAKGKDTFSFLQSQTTNDVLPLRVGQGQNNAITDRQARLIANFSIHRIEEHEAWILVDTSQKEVLLNHLESFHFREDVQFTALNHRLLALQGPKSSLILEKIFAKQNLPEKPNDIVQLSLDKNRMDIIMKSLTGEEGHILCFQNEFKDNLIQQVLGSSPVKISETAREVLRIEAGLPIFGKDMDKKNILPETGLEHTSVSYNKGCYIGQEVIARIKTYGAPNFALMGLTVEGSDLPPFNGVLQLGEKKIGTIKSSVRSLTLNKIISLAYIHKEHRSPDIDLEVTIDDKPFKVKTCLLPFYQAQTRKDHSKRLLTQALQIYKEQDDLDHPISLLRESIELDAKNAEAYEALGVFLSKQDKLDEAIALMKRLVEINPQEIMAHTNLSVYYMKQGRIEDAEHEKAEATAIQFEQAIEKNMAKKLQKKEAEQKKKEMEERIGMFKQVLEIDPKDQVANFGLGSIYLETGRYQEGLEPLQTVIEAYQDYSAAYLLLGKTWEKLSNKEAAIETYKKGIAAASKKGDLMPLKDMQNRMNQLLHPL
;
A
#
# COMPACT_ATOMS: atom_id res chain seq x y z
N MET A 1 9.47 17.35 -34.57
CA MET A 1 8.81 16.44 -33.62
C MET A 1 9.71 15.24 -33.42
N LYS A 2 10.22 15.00 -32.21
CA LYS A 2 10.93 13.74 -31.90
C LYS A 2 9.91 12.63 -31.99
N SER A 3 10.12 11.61 -32.81
CA SER A 3 9.28 10.42 -32.84
C SER A 3 9.30 9.78 -31.46
N ILE A 4 8.17 9.83 -30.75
CA ILE A 4 8.04 9.16 -29.44
C ILE A 4 8.18 7.65 -29.71
N HIS A 5 9.02 6.98 -28.92
CA HIS A 5 9.25 5.55 -29.08
C HIS A 5 7.94 4.79 -28.71
N PRO A 6 7.45 3.82 -29.52
CA PRO A 6 6.19 3.12 -29.24
C PRO A 6 6.06 2.60 -27.82
N LEU A 7 7.13 2.04 -27.26
CA LEU A 7 7.17 1.55 -25.87
C LEU A 7 6.91 2.66 -24.84
N GLN A 8 7.42 3.88 -25.08
CA GLN A 8 7.18 5.02 -24.20
C GLN A 8 5.70 5.39 -24.20
N THR A 9 5.06 5.41 -25.39
CA THR A 9 3.62 5.66 -25.50
C THR A 9 2.79 4.63 -24.74
N GLU A 10 3.14 3.32 -24.83
CA GLU A 10 2.42 2.27 -24.11
C GLU A 10 2.55 2.45 -22.58
N VAL A 11 3.76 2.72 -22.07
CA VAL A 11 4.00 2.95 -20.64
C VAL A 11 3.24 4.19 -20.14
N GLU A 12 3.32 5.31 -20.87
CA GLU A 12 2.62 6.55 -20.53
C GLU A 12 1.09 6.37 -20.54
N GLN A 13 0.55 5.59 -21.48
CA GLN A 13 -0.87 5.28 -21.54
C GLN A 13 -1.34 4.48 -20.32
N VAL A 14 -0.56 3.50 -19.87
CA VAL A 14 -0.89 2.78 -18.64
C VAL A 14 -0.81 3.69 -17.42
N ARG A 15 0.19 4.56 -17.35
CA ARG A 15 0.40 5.50 -16.23
C ARG A 15 -0.71 6.56 -16.13
N ASN A 16 -1.22 7.05 -17.25
CA ASN A 16 -2.13 8.20 -17.28
C ASN A 16 -3.57 7.85 -17.66
N HIS A 17 -3.78 6.71 -18.32
CA HIS A 17 -5.09 6.31 -18.84
C HIS A 17 -5.41 4.85 -18.52
N CYS A 18 -5.37 3.99 -19.53
CA CYS A 18 -5.60 2.56 -19.40
C CYS A 18 -4.93 1.79 -20.54
N GLY A 19 -4.22 0.72 -20.18
CA GLY A 19 -3.76 -0.27 -21.12
C GLY A 19 -4.48 -1.60 -20.92
N TYR A 20 -4.48 -2.47 -21.93
CA TYR A 20 -5.04 -3.81 -21.84
C TYR A 20 -4.15 -4.87 -22.48
N PHE A 21 -4.26 -6.10 -22.00
CA PHE A 21 -3.64 -7.29 -22.59
C PHE A 21 -4.35 -8.56 -22.13
N LEU A 22 -4.24 -9.61 -22.95
CA LEU A 22 -4.65 -10.95 -22.53
C LEU A 22 -3.59 -11.53 -21.58
N LEU A 23 -4.02 -12.06 -20.45
CA LEU A 23 -3.16 -12.73 -19.47
C LEU A 23 -3.07 -14.22 -19.86
N GLU A 24 -2.23 -14.53 -20.83
CA GLU A 24 -2.06 -15.88 -21.38
C GLU A 24 -1.40 -16.83 -20.37
N ASP A 25 -0.60 -16.27 -19.46
CA ASP A 25 0.14 -16.95 -18.40
C ASP A 25 -0.66 -17.11 -17.10
N GLY A 26 -1.91 -16.65 -17.03
CA GLY A 26 -2.80 -16.81 -15.89
C GLY A 26 -3.80 -17.95 -16.05
N CYS A 27 -4.10 -18.66 -14.98
CA CYS A 27 -5.20 -19.62 -14.95
C CYS A 27 -6.00 -19.54 -13.64
N LEU A 28 -7.26 -19.98 -13.72
CA LEU A 28 -8.17 -20.10 -12.58
C LEU A 28 -8.39 -21.57 -12.24
N ILE A 29 -8.36 -21.87 -10.93
CA ILE A 29 -8.70 -23.19 -10.39
C ILE A 29 -9.86 -22.96 -9.40
N SER A 30 -10.96 -23.69 -9.58
CA SER A 30 -12.02 -23.78 -8.58
C SER A 30 -11.64 -24.83 -7.53
N ALA A 31 -11.74 -24.45 -6.27
CA ALA A 31 -11.73 -25.36 -5.11
C ALA A 31 -13.15 -25.33 -4.52
N LYS A 32 -13.87 -26.46 -4.55
CA LYS A 32 -15.30 -26.53 -4.17
C LYS A 32 -15.58 -27.73 -3.30
N GLY A 33 -16.31 -27.52 -2.21
CA GLY A 33 -16.76 -28.51 -1.22
C GLY A 33 -16.88 -27.91 0.16
N LYS A 34 -17.57 -28.60 1.06
CA LYS A 34 -17.87 -28.07 2.42
C LYS A 34 -16.60 -27.79 3.24
N ASP A 35 -15.49 -28.47 2.97
CA ASP A 35 -14.24 -28.33 3.70
C ASP A 35 -13.22 -27.40 3.00
N THR A 36 -13.61 -26.73 1.90
CA THR A 36 -12.73 -25.90 1.08
C THR A 36 -11.91 -24.90 1.91
N PHE A 37 -12.55 -24.09 2.74
CA PHE A 37 -11.84 -23.04 3.47
C PHE A 37 -11.05 -23.57 4.65
N SER A 38 -11.50 -24.62 5.34
CA SER A 38 -10.74 -25.27 6.41
C SER A 38 -9.49 -25.97 5.86
N PHE A 39 -9.61 -26.62 4.70
CA PHE A 39 -8.49 -27.24 4.01
C PHE A 39 -7.47 -26.18 3.56
N LEU A 40 -7.90 -25.16 2.80
CA LEU A 40 -7.02 -24.08 2.34
C LEU A 40 -6.38 -23.33 3.51
N GLN A 41 -7.09 -23.18 4.64
CA GLN A 41 -6.55 -22.58 5.85
C GLN A 41 -5.32 -23.33 6.37
N SER A 42 -5.31 -24.64 6.32
CA SER A 42 -4.21 -25.46 6.81
C SER A 42 -3.03 -25.56 5.82
N GLN A 43 -3.27 -25.31 4.53
CA GLN A 43 -2.26 -25.49 3.49
C GLN A 43 -1.58 -24.20 3.05
N THR A 44 -2.17 -23.03 3.29
CA THR A 44 -1.71 -21.75 2.75
C THR A 44 -1.21 -20.80 3.82
N THR A 45 -0.41 -19.83 3.46
CA THR A 45 0.29 -18.95 4.40
C THR A 45 -0.56 -17.81 4.97
N ASN A 46 -1.65 -17.44 4.29
CA ASN A 46 -2.51 -16.34 4.73
C ASN A 46 -3.85 -16.85 5.30
N ASP A 47 -4.55 -16.02 6.07
CA ASP A 47 -5.78 -16.39 6.78
C ASP A 47 -7.00 -16.31 5.84
N VAL A 48 -7.51 -17.45 5.39
CA VAL A 48 -8.62 -17.51 4.42
C VAL A 48 -10.01 -17.60 5.10
N LEU A 49 -10.09 -17.92 6.39
CA LEU A 49 -11.36 -18.07 7.09
C LEU A 49 -12.16 -16.76 7.21
N PRO A 50 -11.55 -15.58 7.45
CA PRO A 50 -12.27 -14.32 7.54
C PRO A 50 -12.81 -13.79 6.22
N LEU A 51 -12.39 -14.35 5.07
CA LEU A 51 -12.86 -13.91 3.76
C LEU A 51 -14.38 -14.07 3.66
N ARG A 52 -15.07 -13.03 3.21
CA ARG A 52 -16.48 -13.06 2.85
C ARG A 52 -16.63 -13.32 1.35
N VAL A 53 -17.80 -13.76 0.92
CA VAL A 53 -18.13 -13.87 -0.51
C VAL A 53 -17.85 -12.53 -1.21
N GLY A 54 -17.18 -12.60 -2.33
CA GLY A 54 -16.69 -11.42 -3.07
C GLY A 54 -15.32 -10.90 -2.63
N GLN A 55 -14.73 -11.40 -1.54
CA GLN A 55 -13.41 -10.99 -1.07
C GLN A 55 -12.32 -11.96 -1.52
N GLY A 56 -11.12 -11.42 -1.67
CA GLY A 56 -9.94 -12.21 -1.98
C GLY A 56 -8.67 -11.65 -1.35
N GLN A 57 -7.59 -12.43 -1.44
CA GLN A 57 -6.28 -12.07 -0.91
C GLN A 57 -5.16 -12.82 -1.58
N ASN A 58 -3.94 -12.29 -1.48
CA ASN A 58 -2.73 -13.01 -1.89
C ASN A 58 -2.39 -14.10 -0.89
N ASN A 59 -1.82 -15.20 -1.41
CA ASN A 59 -1.44 -16.35 -0.64
C ASN A 59 -0.19 -17.02 -1.23
N ALA A 60 0.41 -17.91 -0.47
CA ALA A 60 1.48 -18.78 -0.94
C ALA A 60 1.36 -20.15 -0.28
N ILE A 61 2.05 -21.12 -0.84
CA ILE A 61 2.41 -22.39 -0.19
C ILE A 61 3.92 -22.50 -0.11
N THR A 62 4.39 -23.11 0.97
CA THR A 62 5.82 -23.28 1.26
C THR A 62 6.12 -24.70 1.68
N ASP A 63 7.38 -25.10 1.59
CA ASP A 63 7.88 -26.31 2.20
C ASP A 63 8.18 -26.10 3.70
N ARG A 64 8.64 -27.14 4.39
CA ARG A 64 9.00 -27.09 5.83
C ARG A 64 10.14 -26.11 6.13
N GLN A 65 10.96 -25.76 5.17
CA GLN A 65 12.03 -24.78 5.26
C GLN A 65 11.57 -23.36 4.89
N ALA A 66 10.26 -23.13 4.73
CA ALA A 66 9.65 -21.90 4.27
C ALA A 66 10.04 -21.50 2.82
N ARG A 67 10.54 -22.43 2.02
CA ARG A 67 10.83 -22.19 0.60
C ARG A 67 9.55 -22.11 -0.18
N LEU A 68 9.50 -21.13 -1.09
CA LEU A 68 8.32 -20.86 -1.90
C LEU A 68 8.07 -21.99 -2.91
N ILE A 69 6.91 -22.63 -2.83
CA ILE A 69 6.46 -23.65 -3.79
C ILE A 69 5.60 -22.98 -4.88
N ALA A 70 4.63 -22.15 -4.47
CA ALA A 70 3.79 -21.37 -5.37
C ALA A 70 3.27 -20.12 -4.66
N ASN A 71 2.98 -19.08 -5.45
CA ASN A 71 2.26 -17.88 -5.02
C ASN A 71 1.05 -17.61 -5.92
N PHE A 72 -0.06 -17.20 -5.34
CA PHE A 72 -1.35 -17.06 -6.02
C PHE A 72 -2.27 -16.13 -5.23
N SER A 73 -3.46 -15.84 -5.76
CA SER A 73 -4.53 -15.22 -4.98
C SER A 73 -5.72 -16.17 -4.86
N ILE A 74 -6.40 -16.09 -3.69
CA ILE A 74 -7.62 -16.85 -3.39
C ILE A 74 -8.76 -15.84 -3.33
N HIS A 75 -9.90 -16.20 -3.93
CA HIS A 75 -11.11 -15.39 -4.00
C HIS A 75 -12.30 -16.23 -3.55
N ARG A 76 -13.06 -15.79 -2.54
CA ARG A 76 -14.25 -16.49 -2.09
C ARG A 76 -15.42 -16.17 -3.00
N ILE A 77 -15.88 -17.16 -3.77
CA ILE A 77 -16.96 -17.02 -4.75
C ILE A 77 -18.33 -17.30 -4.13
N GLU A 78 -18.38 -18.38 -3.34
CA GLU A 78 -19.57 -18.82 -2.60
C GLU A 78 -19.18 -19.32 -1.20
N GLU A 79 -20.14 -19.72 -0.39
CA GLU A 79 -19.89 -20.23 0.95
C GLU A 79 -18.88 -21.37 0.99
N HIS A 80 -18.92 -22.25 -0.02
CA HIS A 80 -18.11 -23.46 -0.14
C HIS A 80 -17.29 -23.51 -1.43
N GLU A 81 -17.06 -22.38 -2.08
CA GLU A 81 -16.28 -22.31 -3.31
C GLU A 81 -15.28 -21.16 -3.27
N ALA A 82 -14.03 -21.46 -3.54
CA ALA A 82 -12.94 -20.51 -3.75
C ALA A 82 -12.37 -20.64 -5.17
N TRP A 83 -12.03 -19.50 -5.78
CA TRP A 83 -11.21 -19.51 -6.99
C TRP A 83 -9.77 -19.13 -6.64
N ILE A 84 -8.84 -19.83 -7.26
CA ILE A 84 -7.41 -19.60 -7.12
C ILE A 84 -6.90 -19.09 -8.45
N LEU A 85 -6.42 -17.84 -8.48
CA LEU A 85 -5.74 -17.25 -9.63
C LEU A 85 -4.24 -17.47 -9.47
N VAL A 86 -3.64 -18.23 -10.36
CA VAL A 86 -2.23 -18.63 -10.33
C VAL A 86 -1.62 -18.55 -11.73
N ASP A 87 -0.31 -18.36 -11.80
CA ASP A 87 0.45 -18.48 -13.05
C ASP A 87 0.40 -19.92 -13.57
N THR A 88 0.22 -20.10 -14.88
CA THR A 88 0.09 -21.40 -15.52
C THR A 88 1.30 -22.30 -15.26
N SER A 89 2.51 -21.72 -15.15
CA SER A 89 3.73 -22.46 -14.83
C SER A 89 3.73 -23.09 -13.43
N GLN A 90 2.95 -22.54 -12.51
CA GLN A 90 2.83 -23.02 -11.12
C GLN A 90 1.63 -23.94 -10.90
N LYS A 91 0.70 -24.02 -11.87
CA LYS A 91 -0.58 -24.73 -11.75
C LYS A 91 -0.40 -26.18 -11.27
N GLU A 92 0.44 -26.95 -11.98
CA GLU A 92 0.63 -28.37 -11.69
C GLU A 92 1.29 -28.61 -10.34
N VAL A 93 2.29 -27.78 -10.01
CA VAL A 93 2.99 -27.87 -8.72
C VAL A 93 2.05 -27.54 -7.56
N LEU A 94 1.18 -26.53 -7.72
CA LEU A 94 0.16 -26.17 -6.76
C LEU A 94 -0.86 -27.30 -6.56
N LEU A 95 -1.44 -27.82 -7.63
CA LEU A 95 -2.42 -28.92 -7.58
C LEU A 95 -1.82 -30.17 -6.93
N ASN A 96 -0.64 -30.59 -7.37
CA ASN A 96 0.04 -31.77 -6.81
C ASN A 96 0.34 -31.59 -5.31
N HIS A 97 0.70 -30.37 -4.88
CA HIS A 97 0.91 -30.11 -3.46
C HIS A 97 -0.40 -30.23 -2.69
N LEU A 98 -1.48 -29.58 -3.14
CA LEU A 98 -2.77 -29.61 -2.46
C LEU A 98 -3.32 -31.05 -2.41
N GLU A 99 -3.26 -31.80 -3.50
CA GLU A 99 -3.69 -33.20 -3.56
C GLU A 99 -2.86 -34.13 -2.67
N SER A 100 -1.58 -33.85 -2.47
CA SER A 100 -0.71 -34.67 -1.59
C SER A 100 -1.10 -34.58 -0.11
N PHE A 101 -1.85 -33.56 0.29
CA PHE A 101 -2.38 -33.36 1.66
C PHE A 101 -3.90 -33.54 1.74
N HIS A 102 -4.54 -33.92 0.64
CA HIS A 102 -5.97 -34.16 0.56
C HIS A 102 -6.27 -35.64 0.86
N PHE A 103 -6.91 -35.94 1.99
CA PHE A 103 -7.19 -37.33 2.42
C PHE A 103 -8.67 -37.65 2.60
N ARG A 104 -9.41 -36.80 3.29
CA ARG A 104 -10.84 -37.03 3.68
C ARG A 104 -11.69 -35.78 3.53
N GLU A 105 -11.07 -34.65 3.30
CA GLU A 105 -11.75 -33.38 3.19
C GLU A 105 -12.64 -33.36 1.94
N ASP A 106 -13.85 -32.87 2.10
CA ASP A 106 -14.77 -32.64 0.99
C ASP A 106 -14.36 -31.36 0.25
N VAL A 107 -13.37 -31.50 -0.64
CA VAL A 107 -12.92 -30.44 -1.53
C VAL A 107 -12.48 -31.02 -2.88
N GLN A 108 -12.88 -30.40 -3.98
CA GLN A 108 -12.52 -30.81 -5.33
C GLN A 108 -11.84 -29.63 -6.05
N PHE A 109 -10.71 -29.90 -6.70
CA PHE A 109 -9.97 -28.91 -7.49
C PHE A 109 -10.24 -29.12 -8.99
N THR A 110 -10.71 -28.06 -9.67
CA THR A 110 -11.02 -28.11 -11.10
C THR A 110 -10.44 -26.88 -11.80
N ALA A 111 -9.62 -27.09 -12.84
CA ALA A 111 -9.15 -25.98 -13.66
C ALA A 111 -10.32 -25.42 -14.48
N LEU A 112 -10.52 -24.10 -14.41
CA LEU A 112 -11.59 -23.41 -15.13
C LEU A 112 -11.12 -23.01 -16.54
N ASN A 113 -11.99 -23.23 -17.53
CA ASN A 113 -11.71 -22.82 -18.92
C ASN A 113 -12.12 -21.37 -19.15
N HIS A 114 -11.47 -20.44 -18.43
CA HIS A 114 -11.68 -19.00 -18.58
C HIS A 114 -10.51 -18.36 -19.31
N ARG A 115 -10.82 -17.31 -20.08
CA ARG A 115 -9.84 -16.35 -20.59
C ARG A 115 -9.76 -15.18 -19.64
N LEU A 116 -8.59 -14.59 -19.55
CA LEU A 116 -8.31 -13.48 -18.65
C LEU A 116 -7.87 -12.28 -19.47
N LEU A 117 -8.59 -11.14 -19.31
CA LEU A 117 -8.23 -9.87 -19.92
C LEU A 117 -7.88 -8.89 -18.80
N ALA A 118 -6.65 -8.40 -18.80
CA ALA A 118 -6.21 -7.37 -17.85
C ALA A 118 -6.46 -5.97 -18.41
N LEU A 119 -7.07 -5.11 -17.61
CA LEU A 119 -7.15 -3.65 -17.78
C LEU A 119 -6.32 -3.01 -16.69
N GLN A 120 -5.33 -2.19 -17.05
CA GLN A 120 -4.38 -1.61 -16.11
C GLN A 120 -4.23 -0.12 -16.35
N GLY A 121 -4.35 0.68 -15.32
CA GLY A 121 -4.23 2.14 -15.34
C GLY A 121 -5.36 2.84 -14.57
N PRO A 122 -5.21 4.14 -14.25
CA PRO A 122 -6.14 4.88 -13.39
C PRO A 122 -7.57 5.01 -13.95
N LYS A 123 -7.75 4.80 -15.25
CA LYS A 123 -9.09 4.80 -15.87
C LYS A 123 -9.71 3.41 -16.05
N SER A 124 -9.08 2.35 -15.53
CA SER A 124 -9.58 0.97 -15.67
C SER A 124 -11.00 0.81 -15.09
N SER A 125 -11.25 1.32 -13.87
CA SER A 125 -12.58 1.32 -13.27
C SER A 125 -13.59 2.13 -14.09
N LEU A 126 -13.22 3.30 -14.60
CA LEU A 126 -14.11 4.14 -15.41
C LEU A 126 -14.56 3.45 -16.71
N ILE A 127 -13.66 2.68 -17.32
CA ILE A 127 -13.99 1.87 -18.50
C ILE A 127 -15.02 0.80 -18.11
N LEU A 128 -14.78 0.11 -17.00
CA LEU A 128 -15.71 -0.92 -16.52
C LEU A 128 -17.05 -0.34 -16.09
N GLU A 129 -17.10 0.81 -15.44
CA GLU A 129 -18.34 1.53 -15.09
C GLU A 129 -19.18 1.86 -16.33
N LYS A 130 -18.54 2.22 -17.46
CA LYS A 130 -19.22 2.47 -18.73
C LYS A 130 -19.78 1.17 -19.37
N ILE A 131 -19.02 0.07 -19.29
CA ILE A 131 -19.41 -1.23 -19.87
C ILE A 131 -20.51 -1.89 -19.03
N PHE A 132 -20.36 -1.86 -17.70
CA PHE A 132 -21.23 -2.53 -16.73
C PHE A 132 -22.18 -1.56 -16.01
N ALA A 133 -22.74 -0.59 -16.70
CA ALA A 133 -23.57 0.48 -16.14
C ALA A 133 -24.47 0.01 -14.98
N LYS A 134 -24.39 0.69 -13.82
CA LYS A 134 -25.18 0.41 -12.60
C LYS A 134 -24.86 -0.90 -11.85
N GLN A 135 -23.80 -1.64 -12.23
CA GLN A 135 -23.34 -2.81 -11.47
C GLN A 135 -22.15 -2.41 -10.61
N ASN A 136 -22.09 -2.96 -9.38
CA ASN A 136 -20.99 -2.64 -8.46
C ASN A 136 -19.71 -3.33 -8.91
N LEU A 137 -18.63 -2.57 -9.02
CA LEU A 137 -17.28 -3.08 -9.28
C LEU A 137 -16.57 -3.48 -7.97
N PRO A 138 -15.51 -4.30 -8.04
CA PRO A 138 -14.71 -4.60 -6.86
C PRO A 138 -13.98 -3.35 -6.37
N GLU A 139 -13.98 -3.10 -5.06
CA GLU A 139 -13.46 -1.87 -4.45
C GLU A 139 -12.06 -2.02 -3.83
N LYS A 140 -11.67 -3.24 -3.49
CA LYS A 140 -10.40 -3.51 -2.80
C LYS A 140 -9.54 -4.50 -3.59
N PRO A 141 -8.22 -4.41 -3.48
CA PRO A 141 -7.31 -5.37 -4.11
C PRO A 141 -7.68 -6.82 -3.79
N ASN A 142 -7.73 -7.63 -4.82
CA ASN A 142 -8.18 -9.03 -4.84
C ASN A 142 -9.68 -9.26 -4.56
N ASP A 143 -10.52 -8.24 -4.34
CA ASP A 143 -11.97 -8.47 -4.35
C ASP A 143 -12.41 -8.93 -5.74
N ILE A 144 -13.47 -9.74 -5.77
CA ILE A 144 -14.08 -10.30 -6.99
C ILE A 144 -15.57 -10.03 -6.98
N VAL A 145 -16.10 -9.64 -8.14
CA VAL A 145 -17.55 -9.49 -8.33
C VAL A 145 -18.00 -10.24 -9.56
N GLN A 146 -19.20 -10.80 -9.48
CA GLN A 146 -19.85 -11.43 -10.61
C GLN A 146 -20.80 -10.45 -11.27
N LEU A 147 -20.60 -10.18 -12.56
CA LEU A 147 -21.42 -9.28 -13.37
C LEU A 147 -21.99 -10.02 -14.58
N SER A 148 -22.91 -9.35 -15.26
CA SER A 148 -23.49 -9.86 -16.51
C SER A 148 -23.33 -8.83 -17.62
N LEU A 149 -22.88 -9.29 -18.78
CA LEU A 149 -22.77 -8.50 -19.99
C LEU A 149 -23.40 -9.27 -21.16
N ASP A 150 -24.43 -8.71 -21.79
CA ASP A 150 -25.19 -9.37 -22.88
C ASP A 150 -25.64 -10.80 -22.51
N LYS A 151 -26.13 -11.01 -21.27
CA LYS A 151 -26.52 -12.29 -20.69
C LYS A 151 -25.38 -13.29 -20.43
N ASN A 152 -24.14 -12.92 -20.71
CA ASN A 152 -22.97 -13.73 -20.37
C ASN A 152 -22.47 -13.38 -18.96
N ARG A 153 -22.14 -14.39 -18.17
CA ARG A 153 -21.48 -14.23 -16.89
C ARG A 153 -20.04 -13.76 -17.10
N MET A 154 -19.63 -12.83 -16.28
CA MET A 154 -18.27 -12.30 -16.25
C MET A 154 -17.87 -12.05 -14.81
N ASP A 155 -16.70 -12.49 -14.41
CA ASP A 155 -16.17 -12.25 -13.10
C ASP A 155 -15.01 -11.24 -13.19
N ILE A 156 -15.00 -10.22 -12.34
CA ILE A 156 -14.00 -9.15 -12.35
C ILE A 156 -13.25 -9.16 -11.03
N ILE A 157 -11.93 -9.32 -11.11
CA ILE A 157 -11.01 -9.27 -9.97
C ILE A 157 -10.27 -7.95 -10.01
N MET A 158 -10.28 -7.18 -8.91
CA MET A 158 -9.43 -6.01 -8.78
C MET A 158 -8.00 -6.45 -8.48
N LYS A 159 -7.10 -6.34 -9.47
CA LYS A 159 -5.70 -6.76 -9.33
C LYS A 159 -4.76 -5.94 -10.19
N SER A 160 -3.79 -5.32 -9.54
CA SER A 160 -2.70 -4.63 -10.22
C SER A 160 -1.63 -5.63 -10.69
N LEU A 161 -1.21 -5.49 -11.95
CA LEU A 161 -0.10 -6.23 -12.56
C LEU A 161 1.03 -5.30 -13.03
N THR A 162 0.81 -3.97 -12.91
CA THR A 162 1.71 -2.92 -13.40
C THR A 162 2.09 -1.90 -12.33
N GLY A 163 1.55 -2.08 -11.11
CA GLY A 163 1.62 -1.09 -10.04
C GLY A 163 0.47 -0.08 -10.05
N GLU A 164 -0.15 0.18 -11.23
CA GLU A 164 -1.34 1.02 -11.34
C GLU A 164 -2.61 0.28 -10.90
N GLU A 165 -3.70 1.00 -10.71
CA GLU A 165 -5.03 0.40 -10.53
C GLU A 165 -5.30 -0.56 -11.68
N GLY A 166 -5.87 -1.73 -11.37
CA GLY A 166 -6.08 -2.73 -12.41
C GLY A 166 -7.16 -3.74 -12.09
N HIS A 167 -7.71 -4.31 -13.15
CA HIS A 167 -8.77 -5.31 -13.11
C HIS A 167 -8.44 -6.46 -14.05
N ILE A 168 -8.83 -7.67 -13.66
CA ILE A 168 -8.78 -8.86 -14.51
C ILE A 168 -10.21 -9.32 -14.76
N LEU A 169 -10.62 -9.33 -16.00
CA LEU A 169 -11.91 -9.84 -16.44
C LEU A 169 -11.76 -11.31 -16.79
N CYS A 170 -12.55 -12.16 -16.14
CA CYS A 170 -12.57 -13.60 -16.31
C CYS A 170 -13.85 -13.98 -17.08
N PHE A 171 -13.71 -14.62 -18.25
CA PHE A 171 -14.83 -14.88 -19.16
C PHE A 171 -14.61 -16.13 -20.00
N GLN A 172 -15.70 -16.65 -20.58
CA GLN A 172 -15.63 -17.79 -21.50
C GLN A 172 -15.05 -17.37 -22.85
N ASN A 173 -14.29 -18.27 -23.48
CA ASN A 173 -13.53 -17.97 -24.70
C ASN A 173 -14.40 -17.46 -25.86
N GLU A 174 -15.63 -17.92 -25.96
CA GLU A 174 -16.60 -17.56 -27.01
C GLU A 174 -16.96 -16.06 -26.96
N PHE A 175 -16.81 -15.43 -25.79
CA PHE A 175 -17.15 -14.02 -25.57
C PHE A 175 -15.98 -13.06 -25.80
N LYS A 176 -14.79 -13.56 -26.12
CA LYS A 176 -13.54 -12.79 -26.23
C LYS A 176 -13.66 -11.58 -27.17
N ASP A 177 -14.10 -11.80 -28.41
CA ASP A 177 -14.09 -10.76 -29.44
C ASP A 177 -15.12 -9.66 -29.14
N ASN A 178 -16.31 -10.03 -28.64
CA ASN A 178 -17.32 -9.08 -28.20
C ASN A 178 -16.79 -8.21 -27.06
N LEU A 179 -16.21 -8.82 -26.02
CA LEU A 179 -15.66 -8.07 -24.90
C LEU A 179 -14.55 -7.11 -25.31
N ILE A 180 -13.61 -7.58 -26.14
CA ILE A 180 -12.53 -6.73 -26.64
C ILE A 180 -13.11 -5.55 -27.42
N GLN A 181 -14.12 -5.73 -28.26
CA GLN A 181 -14.79 -4.65 -28.98
C GLN A 181 -15.41 -3.62 -28.05
N GLN A 182 -16.09 -4.06 -26.99
CA GLN A 182 -16.68 -3.15 -26.00
C GLN A 182 -15.61 -2.38 -25.21
N VAL A 183 -14.54 -3.05 -24.81
CA VAL A 183 -13.37 -2.43 -24.15
C VAL A 183 -12.73 -1.40 -25.08
N LEU A 184 -12.51 -1.74 -26.36
CA LEU A 184 -11.93 -0.83 -27.38
C LEU A 184 -12.79 0.42 -27.62
N GLY A 185 -14.10 0.36 -27.43
CA GLY A 185 -15.01 1.52 -27.49
C GLY A 185 -14.63 2.65 -26.53
N SER A 186 -13.86 2.35 -25.48
CA SER A 186 -13.32 3.33 -24.51
C SER A 186 -11.85 3.71 -24.79
N SER A 187 -11.28 3.30 -25.92
CA SER A 187 -9.95 3.64 -26.41
C SER A 187 -8.75 3.30 -25.50
N PRO A 188 -8.72 2.18 -24.76
CA PRO A 188 -7.51 1.74 -24.10
C PRO A 188 -6.48 1.27 -25.13
N VAL A 189 -5.20 1.34 -24.77
CA VAL A 189 -4.10 0.90 -25.65
C VAL A 189 -3.73 -0.55 -25.33
N LYS A 190 -3.56 -1.37 -26.37
CA LYS A 190 -2.97 -2.70 -26.21
C LYS A 190 -1.50 -2.53 -25.85
N ILE A 191 -1.07 -3.13 -24.74
CA ILE A 191 0.33 -3.06 -24.30
C ILE A 191 1.08 -4.33 -24.62
N SER A 192 2.34 -4.17 -25.01
CA SER A 192 3.26 -5.25 -25.32
C SER A 192 3.79 -5.93 -24.05
N GLU A 193 4.36 -7.13 -24.22
CA GLU A 193 5.04 -7.82 -23.13
C GLU A 193 6.22 -7.00 -22.58
N THR A 194 6.93 -6.29 -23.47
CA THR A 194 8.03 -5.38 -23.06
C THR A 194 7.54 -4.26 -22.18
N ALA A 195 6.39 -3.64 -22.51
CA ALA A 195 5.80 -2.61 -21.66
C ALA A 195 5.35 -3.18 -20.30
N ARG A 196 4.73 -4.37 -20.29
CA ARG A 196 4.38 -5.08 -19.04
C ARG A 196 5.61 -5.30 -18.17
N GLU A 197 6.72 -5.76 -18.77
CA GLU A 197 7.96 -6.02 -18.05
C GLU A 197 8.55 -4.74 -17.44
N VAL A 198 8.58 -3.64 -18.16
CA VAL A 198 9.03 -2.34 -17.63
C VAL A 198 8.14 -1.91 -16.45
N LEU A 199 6.83 -1.91 -16.63
CA LEU A 199 5.86 -1.46 -15.64
C LEU A 199 5.93 -2.29 -14.33
N ARG A 200 5.98 -3.62 -14.44
CA ARG A 200 6.04 -4.50 -13.26
C ARG A 200 7.33 -4.33 -12.47
N ILE A 201 8.48 -4.18 -13.16
CA ILE A 201 9.77 -3.97 -12.50
C ILE A 201 9.80 -2.60 -11.82
N GLU A 202 9.32 -1.54 -12.49
CA GLU A 202 9.14 -0.23 -11.87
C GLU A 202 8.28 -0.30 -10.60
N ALA A 203 7.24 -1.13 -10.60
CA ALA A 203 6.38 -1.40 -9.45
C ALA A 203 6.98 -2.38 -8.42
N GLY A 204 8.14 -2.95 -8.69
CA GLY A 204 8.79 -3.90 -7.78
C GLY A 204 8.06 -5.24 -7.64
N LEU A 205 7.29 -5.66 -8.65
CA LEU A 205 6.48 -6.88 -8.63
C LEU A 205 7.29 -8.08 -9.14
N PRO A 206 7.72 -9.02 -8.26
CA PRO A 206 8.47 -10.19 -8.67
C PRO A 206 7.57 -11.25 -9.30
N ILE A 207 8.10 -11.98 -10.29
CA ILE A 207 7.43 -13.11 -10.94
C ILE A 207 8.14 -14.42 -10.57
N PHE A 208 7.35 -15.44 -10.23
CA PHE A 208 7.86 -16.79 -10.00
C PHE A 208 8.45 -17.39 -11.31
N GLY A 209 9.59 -18.04 -11.20
CA GLY A 209 10.35 -18.53 -12.35
C GLY A 209 11.32 -17.52 -12.97
N LYS A 210 11.11 -16.21 -12.74
CA LYS A 210 12.03 -15.13 -13.12
C LYS A 210 12.79 -14.58 -11.91
N ASP A 211 12.07 -13.88 -11.03
CA ASP A 211 12.68 -13.15 -9.92
C ASP A 211 12.77 -14.00 -8.65
N MET A 212 11.96 -14.99 -8.52
CA MET A 212 11.92 -15.91 -7.38
C MET A 212 11.64 -17.33 -7.84
N ASP A 213 12.14 -18.30 -7.08
CA ASP A 213 11.96 -19.74 -7.33
C ASP A 213 11.94 -20.54 -6.02
N LYS A 214 11.92 -21.87 -6.15
CA LYS A 214 11.93 -22.83 -5.03
C LYS A 214 13.18 -22.73 -4.11
N LYS A 215 14.19 -21.95 -4.46
CA LYS A 215 15.38 -21.74 -3.62
C LYS A 215 15.16 -20.61 -2.64
N ASN A 216 14.23 -19.70 -2.92
CA ASN A 216 13.94 -18.56 -2.05
C ASN A 216 13.01 -18.99 -0.92
N ILE A 217 13.31 -18.54 0.30
CA ILE A 217 12.32 -18.56 1.37
C ILE A 217 11.35 -17.37 1.20
N LEU A 218 10.09 -17.58 1.55
CA LEU A 218 9.05 -16.58 1.33
C LEU A 218 9.39 -15.17 1.88
N PRO A 219 9.98 -15.00 3.08
CA PRO A 219 10.40 -13.69 3.58
C PRO A 219 11.47 -12.96 2.74
N GLU A 220 12.23 -13.67 1.89
CA GLU A 220 13.22 -13.03 1.01
C GLU A 220 12.56 -12.29 -0.16
N THR A 221 11.38 -12.75 -0.58
CA THR A 221 10.74 -12.33 -1.84
C THR A 221 9.99 -11.00 -1.77
N GLY A 222 9.81 -10.44 -0.57
CA GLY A 222 8.96 -9.27 -0.35
C GLY A 222 7.44 -9.57 -0.33
N LEU A 223 7.01 -10.79 -0.65
CA LEU A 223 5.59 -11.19 -0.65
C LEU A 223 5.03 -11.39 0.76
N GLU A 224 5.88 -11.48 1.77
CA GLU A 224 5.49 -11.71 3.18
C GLU A 224 4.39 -10.74 3.65
N HIS A 225 4.51 -9.46 3.29
CA HIS A 225 3.59 -8.42 3.77
C HIS A 225 2.15 -8.57 3.26
N THR A 226 1.97 -9.25 2.13
CA THR A 226 0.65 -9.40 1.49
C THR A 226 0.13 -10.84 1.51
N SER A 227 1.02 -11.83 1.71
CA SER A 227 0.69 -13.25 1.53
C SER A 227 0.80 -14.08 2.81
N VAL A 228 1.15 -13.47 3.96
CA VAL A 228 1.33 -14.19 5.24
C VAL A 228 0.49 -13.59 6.35
N SER A 229 -0.25 -14.44 7.05
CA SER A 229 -0.87 -14.11 8.34
C SER A 229 -0.06 -14.70 9.48
N TYR A 230 0.29 -13.87 10.45
CA TYR A 230 0.98 -14.29 11.68
C TYR A 230 0.04 -14.66 12.82
N ASN A 231 -1.26 -14.43 12.64
CA ASN A 231 -2.29 -14.62 13.67
C ASN A 231 -3.21 -15.82 13.40
N LYS A 232 -2.92 -16.58 12.34
CA LYS A 232 -3.69 -17.79 11.98
C LYS A 232 -3.10 -19.06 12.61
N GLY A 233 -3.84 -20.17 12.52
CA GLY A 233 -3.39 -21.51 12.91
C GLY A 233 -2.20 -22.03 12.07
N CYS A 234 -1.70 -23.21 12.41
CA CYS A 234 -0.51 -23.80 11.80
C CYS A 234 -0.67 -24.04 10.29
N TYR A 235 0.42 -23.82 9.58
CA TYR A 235 0.61 -24.18 8.16
C TYR A 235 2.06 -24.60 7.92
N ILE A 236 2.33 -25.23 6.78
CA ILE A 236 3.68 -25.76 6.47
C ILE A 236 4.68 -24.59 6.29
N GLY A 237 5.82 -24.63 7.00
CA GLY A 237 6.86 -23.59 6.96
C GLY A 237 6.67 -22.44 7.94
N GLN A 238 5.53 -22.37 8.67
CA GLN A 238 5.22 -21.28 9.60
C GLN A 238 6.31 -21.02 10.63
N GLU A 239 6.91 -22.07 11.20
CA GLU A 239 7.93 -21.91 12.25
C GLU A 239 9.13 -21.10 11.77
N VAL A 240 9.63 -21.38 10.56
CA VAL A 240 10.75 -20.66 9.95
C VAL A 240 10.38 -19.20 9.66
N ILE A 241 9.19 -18.97 9.09
CA ILE A 241 8.69 -17.62 8.78
C ILE A 241 8.52 -16.80 10.06
N ALA A 242 7.87 -17.36 11.07
CA ALA A 242 7.67 -16.71 12.37
C ALA A 242 9.00 -16.43 13.09
N ARG A 243 9.95 -17.37 13.02
CA ARG A 243 11.28 -17.20 13.60
C ARG A 243 12.04 -16.04 12.94
N ILE A 244 12.01 -15.94 11.63
CA ILE A 244 12.63 -14.82 10.90
C ILE A 244 12.00 -13.50 11.30
N LYS A 245 10.67 -13.45 11.40
CA LYS A 245 9.93 -12.27 11.87
C LYS A 245 10.32 -11.83 13.29
N THR A 246 10.49 -12.79 14.19
CA THR A 246 10.72 -12.53 15.62
C THR A 246 12.19 -12.22 15.92
N TYR A 247 13.12 -12.97 15.33
CA TYR A 247 14.54 -12.94 15.73
C TYR A 247 15.45 -12.21 14.75
N GLY A 248 14.91 -11.66 13.64
CA GLY A 248 15.78 -10.94 12.72
C GLY A 248 15.17 -10.69 11.35
N ALA A 249 15.99 -10.90 10.34
CA ALA A 249 15.66 -10.68 8.97
C ALA A 249 16.33 -11.76 8.12
N PRO A 250 15.79 -12.12 6.94
CA PRO A 250 16.41 -13.10 6.06
C PRO A 250 17.81 -12.63 5.64
N ASN A 251 18.72 -13.55 5.35
CA ASN A 251 20.07 -13.21 4.92
C ASN A 251 20.08 -12.42 3.60
N PHE A 252 19.19 -12.76 2.69
CA PHE A 252 18.96 -12.03 1.44
C PHE A 252 17.53 -11.50 1.41
N ALA A 253 17.32 -10.38 0.74
CA ALA A 253 15.99 -9.88 0.45
C ALA A 253 15.96 -9.22 -0.93
N LEU A 254 14.79 -9.28 -1.57
CA LEU A 254 14.55 -8.59 -2.82
C LEU A 254 14.59 -7.08 -2.59
N MET A 255 15.44 -6.41 -3.36
CA MET A 255 15.67 -4.97 -3.33
C MET A 255 15.67 -4.40 -4.75
N GLY A 256 15.53 -3.09 -4.85
CA GLY A 256 15.80 -2.35 -6.07
C GLY A 256 17.29 -1.98 -6.18
N LEU A 257 17.77 -1.95 -7.42
CA LEU A 257 19.05 -1.33 -7.77
C LEU A 257 18.82 -0.35 -8.92
N THR A 258 19.36 0.85 -8.83
CA THR A 258 19.57 1.70 -9.99
C THR A 258 20.99 1.47 -10.48
N VAL A 259 21.19 1.40 -11.79
CA VAL A 259 22.47 1.07 -12.43
C VAL A 259 22.89 2.22 -13.31
N GLU A 260 24.14 2.68 -13.16
CA GLU A 260 24.73 3.70 -14.01
C GLU A 260 25.19 3.10 -15.35
N GLY A 261 25.13 3.89 -16.41
CA GLY A 261 25.59 3.51 -17.75
C GLY A 261 24.46 3.09 -18.70
N SER A 262 24.85 2.41 -19.79
CA SER A 262 23.95 2.02 -20.89
C SER A 262 23.61 0.53 -20.89
N ASP A 263 24.43 -0.28 -20.25
CA ASP A 263 24.36 -1.75 -20.33
C ASP A 263 23.45 -2.32 -19.24
N LEU A 264 22.53 -3.18 -19.65
CA LEU A 264 21.70 -3.92 -18.72
C LEU A 264 22.55 -4.99 -18.01
N PRO A 265 22.47 -5.09 -16.68
CA PRO A 265 23.05 -6.22 -15.97
C PRO A 265 22.48 -7.56 -16.46
N PRO A 266 23.31 -8.60 -16.53
CA PRO A 266 22.85 -9.92 -16.98
C PRO A 266 21.88 -10.55 -15.98
N PHE A 267 20.91 -11.29 -16.51
CA PHE A 267 19.97 -12.06 -15.70
C PHE A 267 20.71 -13.14 -14.89
N ASN A 268 20.39 -13.27 -13.60
CA ASN A 268 21.07 -14.11 -12.61
C ASN A 268 22.55 -13.77 -12.39
N GLY A 269 23.02 -12.61 -12.86
CA GLY A 269 24.38 -12.14 -12.63
C GLY A 269 24.72 -12.06 -11.15
N VAL A 270 25.90 -12.49 -10.77
CA VAL A 270 26.37 -12.51 -9.39
C VAL A 270 26.96 -11.16 -9.04
N LEU A 271 26.36 -10.48 -8.06
CA LEU A 271 26.89 -9.23 -7.51
C LEU A 271 28.07 -9.53 -6.56
N GLN A 272 29.24 -8.99 -6.87
CA GLN A 272 30.44 -9.13 -6.05
C GLN A 272 30.97 -7.76 -5.62
N LEU A 273 31.33 -7.65 -4.35
CA LEU A 273 32.07 -6.51 -3.80
C LEU A 273 33.47 -7.01 -3.39
N GLY A 274 34.47 -6.72 -4.24
CA GLY A 274 35.76 -7.42 -4.19
C GLY A 274 35.56 -8.92 -4.47
N GLU A 275 36.07 -9.78 -3.61
CA GLU A 275 35.90 -11.24 -3.72
C GLU A 275 34.60 -11.77 -3.07
N LYS A 276 33.87 -10.92 -2.35
CA LYS A 276 32.68 -11.32 -1.60
C LYS A 276 31.42 -11.25 -2.45
N LYS A 277 30.70 -12.36 -2.57
CA LYS A 277 29.35 -12.37 -3.16
C LYS A 277 28.38 -11.66 -2.21
N ILE A 278 27.75 -10.58 -2.67
CA ILE A 278 26.78 -9.79 -1.89
C ILE A 278 25.34 -9.91 -2.39
N GLY A 279 25.13 -10.51 -3.57
CA GLY A 279 23.78 -10.62 -4.11
C GLY A 279 23.71 -11.32 -5.46
N THR A 280 22.52 -11.27 -6.06
CA THR A 280 22.24 -11.82 -7.39
C THR A 280 21.22 -10.93 -8.09
N ILE A 281 21.53 -10.47 -9.30
CA ILE A 281 20.60 -9.75 -10.17
C ILE A 281 19.48 -10.70 -10.62
N LYS A 282 18.29 -10.15 -10.73
CA LYS A 282 17.15 -10.80 -11.35
C LYS A 282 16.72 -10.02 -12.59
N SER A 283 15.50 -9.56 -12.67
CA SER A 283 15.04 -8.79 -13.84
C SER A 283 15.65 -7.39 -13.89
N SER A 284 16.06 -6.97 -15.08
CA SER A 284 16.63 -5.64 -15.35
C SER A 284 15.95 -5.01 -16.56
N VAL A 285 15.63 -3.72 -16.48
CA VAL A 285 15.09 -2.93 -17.61
C VAL A 285 15.61 -1.51 -17.59
N ARG A 286 15.53 -0.86 -18.75
CA ARG A 286 15.61 0.59 -18.83
C ARG A 286 14.24 1.19 -18.50
N SER A 287 14.11 1.78 -17.33
CA SER A 287 12.91 2.52 -16.94
C SER A 287 12.77 3.77 -17.78
N LEU A 288 11.64 3.89 -18.47
CA LEU A 288 11.32 5.08 -19.25
C LEU A 288 10.78 6.20 -18.34
N THR A 289 10.11 5.83 -17.25
CA THR A 289 9.58 6.76 -16.24
C THR A 289 10.72 7.46 -15.49
N LEU A 290 11.75 6.72 -15.08
CA LEU A 290 12.87 7.22 -14.29
C LEU A 290 14.08 7.62 -15.13
N ASN A 291 14.07 7.30 -16.43
CA ASN A 291 15.21 7.46 -17.36
C ASN A 291 16.52 6.85 -16.84
N LYS A 292 16.41 5.68 -16.21
CA LYS A 292 17.53 4.93 -15.60
C LYS A 292 17.39 3.45 -15.88
N ILE A 293 18.49 2.71 -15.79
CA ILE A 293 18.46 1.26 -15.69
C ILE A 293 18.11 0.90 -14.25
N ILE A 294 17.14 0.03 -14.10
CA ILE A 294 16.69 -0.50 -12.81
C ILE A 294 16.71 -2.02 -12.83
N SER A 295 17.01 -2.62 -11.69
CA SER A 295 17.07 -4.06 -11.54
C SER A 295 16.43 -4.51 -10.23
N LEU A 296 15.72 -5.62 -10.27
CA LEU A 296 15.38 -6.40 -9.08
C LEU A 296 16.59 -7.28 -8.73
N ALA A 297 16.98 -7.31 -7.46
CA ALA A 297 18.13 -8.09 -7.02
C ALA A 297 17.93 -8.61 -5.59
N TYR A 298 18.42 -9.80 -5.30
CA TYR A 298 18.57 -10.26 -3.92
C TYR A 298 19.88 -9.73 -3.37
N ILE A 299 19.79 -8.98 -2.27
CA ILE A 299 20.95 -8.35 -1.62
C ILE A 299 21.11 -8.89 -0.21
N HIS A 300 22.35 -9.20 0.17
CA HIS A 300 22.70 -9.65 1.52
C HIS A 300 22.42 -8.57 2.56
N LYS A 301 21.95 -8.96 3.74
CA LYS A 301 21.50 -8.06 4.82
C LYS A 301 22.50 -6.98 5.23
N GLU A 302 23.80 -7.21 5.06
CA GLU A 302 24.87 -6.24 5.38
C GLU A 302 24.95 -5.09 4.37
N HIS A 303 24.39 -5.26 3.15
CA HIS A 303 24.51 -4.32 2.03
C HIS A 303 23.14 -3.82 1.51
N ARG A 304 22.04 -4.07 2.20
CA ARG A 304 20.69 -3.74 1.73
C ARG A 304 20.08 -2.48 2.34
N SER A 305 20.86 -1.64 3.03
CA SER A 305 20.40 -0.31 3.39
C SER A 305 20.12 0.48 2.10
N PRO A 306 19.02 1.23 2.03
CA PRO A 306 18.72 2.03 0.85
C PRO A 306 19.73 3.17 0.67
N ASP A 307 19.81 3.67 -0.55
CA ASP A 307 20.64 4.82 -0.96
C ASP A 307 22.17 4.64 -0.80
N ILE A 308 22.64 3.39 -0.76
CA ILE A 308 24.08 3.09 -0.74
C ILE A 308 24.58 2.92 -2.17
N ASP A 309 25.60 3.71 -2.53
CA ASP A 309 26.35 3.56 -3.77
C ASP A 309 27.39 2.45 -3.62
N LEU A 310 27.40 1.51 -4.57
CA LEU A 310 28.32 0.37 -4.59
C LEU A 310 28.98 0.27 -5.96
N GLU A 311 30.28 0.02 -5.97
CA GLU A 311 31.01 -0.44 -7.16
C GLU A 311 31.10 -1.96 -7.08
N VAL A 312 30.39 -2.64 -7.97
CA VAL A 312 30.27 -4.10 -7.97
C VAL A 312 30.75 -4.69 -9.28
N THR A 313 31.19 -5.93 -9.23
CA THR A 313 31.44 -6.73 -10.43
C THR A 313 30.27 -7.69 -10.64
N ILE A 314 29.77 -7.75 -11.87
CA ILE A 314 28.71 -8.67 -12.27
C ILE A 314 29.22 -9.41 -13.50
N ASP A 315 29.44 -10.72 -13.38
CA ASP A 315 30.00 -11.59 -14.42
C ASP A 315 31.26 -10.96 -15.05
N ASP A 316 32.23 -10.61 -14.19
CA ASP A 316 33.54 -10.01 -14.52
C ASP A 316 33.50 -8.61 -15.15
N LYS A 317 32.32 -7.95 -15.18
CA LYS A 317 32.17 -6.54 -15.63
C LYS A 317 31.91 -5.61 -14.45
N PRO A 318 32.59 -4.44 -14.40
CA PRO A 318 32.32 -3.45 -13.36
C PRO A 318 31.00 -2.71 -13.61
N PHE A 319 30.23 -2.51 -12.56
CA PHE A 319 29.01 -1.72 -12.55
C PHE A 319 28.99 -0.80 -11.32
N LYS A 320 28.48 0.42 -11.52
CA LYS A 320 28.11 1.30 -10.42
C LYS A 320 26.60 1.16 -10.18
N VAL A 321 26.24 0.75 -8.99
CA VAL A 321 24.85 0.52 -8.62
C VAL A 321 24.52 1.26 -7.34
N LYS A 322 23.27 1.69 -7.20
CA LYS A 322 22.74 2.25 -5.97
C LYS A 322 21.57 1.42 -5.50
N THR A 323 21.60 1.01 -4.24
CA THR A 323 20.51 0.27 -3.61
C THR A 323 19.32 1.20 -3.38
N CYS A 324 18.10 0.69 -3.58
CA CYS A 324 16.88 1.43 -3.29
C CYS A 324 15.76 0.50 -2.80
N LEU A 325 14.80 1.08 -2.09
CA LEU A 325 13.59 0.36 -1.70
C LEU A 325 12.69 0.14 -2.92
N LEU A 326 11.91 -0.90 -2.87
CA LEU A 326 10.82 -1.14 -3.81
C LEU A 326 9.51 -0.56 -3.25
N PRO A 327 8.62 -0.07 -4.10
CA PRO A 327 8.73 0.03 -5.56
C PRO A 327 9.67 1.17 -6.01
N PHE A 328 10.22 1.09 -7.24
CA PHE A 328 10.96 2.20 -7.86
C PHE A 328 10.06 3.37 -8.25
N TYR A 329 8.85 3.05 -8.64
CA TYR A 329 7.80 3.98 -8.98
C TYR A 329 6.54 3.62 -8.18
N GLN A 330 6.03 4.58 -7.44
CA GLN A 330 4.77 4.44 -6.74
C GLN A 330 3.65 5.05 -7.59
N ALA A 331 2.70 4.21 -7.98
CA ALA A 331 1.55 4.66 -8.74
C ALA A 331 0.77 5.73 -7.98
N GLN A 332 0.30 6.71 -8.72
CA GLN A 332 -0.59 7.72 -8.18
C GLN A 332 -2.02 7.15 -8.13
N THR A 333 -2.72 7.41 -7.05
CA THR A 333 -4.14 7.07 -6.97
C THR A 333 -4.96 7.91 -7.98
N ARG A 334 -6.15 7.46 -8.34
CA ARG A 334 -7.09 8.27 -9.15
C ARG A 334 -7.25 9.69 -8.57
N LYS A 335 -7.32 9.79 -7.26
CA LYS A 335 -7.42 11.07 -6.53
C LYS A 335 -6.17 11.94 -6.70
N ASP A 336 -4.98 11.36 -6.65
CA ASP A 336 -3.74 12.09 -6.88
C ASP A 336 -3.62 12.55 -8.34
N HIS A 337 -4.02 11.71 -9.29
CA HIS A 337 -4.12 12.08 -10.70
C HIS A 337 -5.09 13.24 -10.92
N SER A 338 -6.28 13.19 -10.32
CA SER A 338 -7.26 14.28 -10.37
C SER A 338 -6.66 15.60 -9.86
N LYS A 339 -5.99 15.59 -8.70
CA LYS A 339 -5.31 16.77 -8.15
C LYS A 339 -4.19 17.29 -9.05
N ARG A 340 -3.41 16.39 -9.65
CA ARG A 340 -2.35 16.76 -10.57
C ARG A 340 -2.91 17.49 -11.81
N LEU A 341 -3.97 16.95 -12.40
CA LEU A 341 -4.64 17.58 -13.56
C LEU A 341 -5.20 18.95 -13.22
N LEU A 342 -5.81 19.11 -12.05
CA LEU A 342 -6.25 20.41 -11.54
C LEU A 342 -5.07 21.39 -11.44
N THR A 343 -3.96 20.98 -10.81
CA THR A 343 -2.77 21.82 -10.68
C THR A 343 -2.22 22.23 -12.03
N GLN A 344 -2.15 21.30 -12.98
CA GLN A 344 -1.69 21.53 -14.35
C GLN A 344 -2.60 22.50 -15.09
N ALA A 345 -3.93 22.33 -14.98
CA ALA A 345 -4.90 23.23 -15.59
C ALA A 345 -4.76 24.67 -15.08
N LEU A 346 -4.60 24.83 -13.76
CA LEU A 346 -4.39 26.15 -13.15
C LEU A 346 -3.07 26.79 -13.54
N GLN A 347 -2.02 25.98 -13.74
CA GLN A 347 -0.72 26.48 -14.20
C GLN A 347 -0.80 26.97 -15.65
N ILE A 348 -1.37 26.16 -16.56
CA ILE A 348 -1.55 26.55 -17.97
C ILE A 348 -2.36 27.83 -18.06
N TYR A 349 -3.43 27.96 -17.28
CA TYR A 349 -4.25 29.17 -17.24
C TYR A 349 -3.46 30.42 -16.80
N LYS A 350 -2.45 30.29 -15.95
CA LYS A 350 -1.59 31.41 -15.55
C LYS A 350 -0.59 31.83 -16.63
N GLU A 351 -0.17 30.87 -17.46
CA GLU A 351 0.87 31.08 -18.47
C GLU A 351 0.33 31.44 -19.86
N GLN A 352 -0.88 31.03 -20.14
CA GLN A 352 -1.50 31.17 -21.47
C GLN A 352 -2.94 31.69 -21.33
N ASP A 353 -3.36 32.51 -22.30
CA ASP A 353 -4.74 33.07 -22.32
C ASP A 353 -5.77 32.10 -22.98
N ASP A 354 -5.41 30.83 -23.12
CA ASP A 354 -6.27 29.75 -23.62
C ASP A 354 -7.01 29.07 -22.48
N LEU A 355 -8.33 28.92 -22.60
CA LEU A 355 -9.20 28.23 -21.64
C LEU A 355 -9.57 26.81 -22.07
N ASP A 356 -9.47 26.46 -23.36
CA ASP A 356 -9.97 25.16 -23.83
C ASP A 356 -9.17 23.99 -23.32
N HIS A 357 -7.83 24.09 -23.29
CA HIS A 357 -6.98 23.05 -22.76
C HIS A 357 -7.13 22.88 -21.23
N PRO A 358 -7.09 23.94 -20.39
CA PRO A 358 -7.41 23.83 -18.96
C PRO A 358 -8.80 23.23 -18.68
N ILE A 359 -9.83 23.62 -19.44
CA ILE A 359 -11.18 23.06 -19.32
C ILE A 359 -11.17 21.55 -19.58
N SER A 360 -10.46 21.09 -20.60
CA SER A 360 -10.32 19.66 -20.91
C SER A 360 -9.68 18.88 -19.73
N LEU A 361 -8.60 19.42 -19.16
CA LEU A 361 -7.90 18.81 -18.00
C LEU A 361 -8.79 18.78 -16.76
N LEU A 362 -9.59 19.83 -16.52
CA LEU A 362 -10.50 19.86 -15.37
C LEU A 362 -11.66 18.88 -15.53
N ARG A 363 -12.19 18.70 -16.75
CA ARG A 363 -13.19 17.65 -17.01
C ARG A 363 -12.63 16.26 -16.72
N GLU A 364 -11.41 16.00 -17.17
CA GLU A 364 -10.72 14.75 -16.88
C GLU A 364 -10.44 14.56 -15.38
N SER A 365 -10.05 15.63 -14.68
CA SER A 365 -9.88 15.63 -13.22
C SER A 365 -11.16 15.20 -12.50
N ILE A 366 -12.31 15.75 -12.89
CA ILE A 366 -13.63 15.41 -12.32
C ILE A 366 -14.04 13.98 -12.69
N GLU A 367 -13.70 13.51 -13.89
CA GLU A 367 -13.96 12.11 -14.29
C GLU A 367 -13.19 11.12 -13.41
N LEU A 368 -11.93 11.44 -13.05
CA LEU A 368 -11.10 10.62 -12.17
C LEU A 368 -11.52 10.65 -10.71
N ASP A 369 -11.96 11.80 -10.21
CA ASP A 369 -12.46 11.96 -8.83
C ASP A 369 -13.67 12.90 -8.82
N ALA A 370 -14.85 12.31 -8.88
CA ALA A 370 -16.12 13.04 -8.86
C ALA A 370 -16.36 13.82 -7.55
N LYS A 371 -15.53 13.63 -6.53
CA LYS A 371 -15.59 14.36 -5.24
C LYS A 371 -14.56 15.49 -5.14
N ASN A 372 -13.79 15.77 -6.21
CA ASN A 372 -12.81 16.85 -6.22
C ASN A 372 -13.52 18.21 -6.40
N ALA A 373 -14.00 18.78 -5.31
CA ALA A 373 -14.74 20.06 -5.31
C ALA A 373 -13.93 21.19 -5.95
N GLU A 374 -12.62 21.26 -5.71
CA GLU A 374 -11.73 22.29 -6.27
C GLU A 374 -11.70 22.24 -7.81
N ALA A 375 -11.77 21.04 -8.41
CA ALA A 375 -11.81 20.88 -9.86
C ALA A 375 -13.15 21.34 -10.44
N TYR A 376 -14.27 21.07 -9.76
CA TYR A 376 -15.58 21.60 -10.12
C TYR A 376 -15.59 23.13 -10.07
N GLU A 377 -15.07 23.71 -9.00
CA GLU A 377 -14.98 25.15 -8.81
C GLU A 377 -14.18 25.82 -9.94
N ALA A 378 -12.96 25.33 -10.20
CA ALA A 378 -12.10 25.87 -11.25
C ALA A 378 -12.75 25.75 -12.63
N LEU A 379 -13.38 24.61 -12.95
CA LEU A 379 -14.09 24.40 -14.21
C LEU A 379 -15.28 25.35 -14.34
N GLY A 380 -16.07 25.52 -13.29
CA GLY A 380 -17.21 26.46 -13.28
C GLY A 380 -16.78 27.90 -13.52
N VAL A 381 -15.67 28.33 -12.92
CA VAL A 381 -15.09 29.66 -13.14
C VAL A 381 -14.64 29.83 -14.61
N PHE A 382 -13.98 28.84 -15.19
CA PHE A 382 -13.50 28.90 -16.57
C PHE A 382 -14.67 28.89 -17.57
N LEU A 383 -15.69 28.07 -17.35
CA LEU A 383 -16.93 28.08 -18.15
C LEU A 383 -17.66 29.42 -18.07
N SER A 384 -17.76 30.02 -16.87
CA SER A 384 -18.35 31.34 -16.67
C SER A 384 -17.56 32.44 -17.36
N LYS A 385 -16.24 32.32 -17.54
CA LYS A 385 -15.43 33.26 -18.33
C LYS A 385 -15.63 33.09 -19.84
N GLN A 386 -16.01 31.90 -20.29
CA GLN A 386 -16.42 31.64 -21.68
C GLN A 386 -17.91 31.96 -21.95
N ASP A 387 -18.59 32.59 -20.99
CA ASP A 387 -20.04 32.90 -21.05
C ASP A 387 -20.96 31.66 -21.13
N LYS A 388 -20.44 30.47 -20.75
CA LYS A 388 -21.16 29.19 -20.71
C LYS A 388 -21.84 29.01 -19.35
N LEU A 389 -22.70 29.96 -18.96
CA LEU A 389 -23.28 30.00 -17.61
C LEU A 389 -24.20 28.81 -17.31
N ASP A 390 -24.98 28.33 -18.30
CA ASP A 390 -25.86 27.17 -18.09
C ASP A 390 -25.07 25.89 -17.74
N GLU A 391 -23.93 25.70 -18.41
CA GLU A 391 -23.05 24.57 -18.19
C GLU A 391 -22.37 24.68 -16.79
N ALA A 392 -21.95 25.88 -16.41
CA ALA A 392 -21.37 26.15 -15.09
C ALA A 392 -22.41 25.89 -13.97
N ILE A 393 -23.67 26.31 -14.16
CA ILE A 393 -24.75 26.05 -13.20
C ILE A 393 -25.03 24.54 -13.09
N ALA A 394 -25.16 23.83 -14.21
CA ALA A 394 -25.39 22.40 -14.22
C ALA A 394 -24.25 21.64 -13.48
N LEU A 395 -23.01 22.10 -13.67
CA LEU A 395 -21.83 21.55 -13.01
C LEU A 395 -21.88 21.73 -11.48
N MET A 396 -22.21 22.93 -11.01
CA MET A 396 -22.32 23.21 -9.56
C MET A 396 -23.49 22.45 -8.93
N LYS A 397 -24.63 22.33 -9.60
CA LYS A 397 -25.74 21.50 -9.13
C LYS A 397 -25.33 20.05 -8.94
N ARG A 398 -24.57 19.50 -9.90
CA ARG A 398 -24.02 18.16 -9.75
C ARG A 398 -23.08 18.03 -8.54
N LEU A 399 -22.28 19.07 -8.26
CA LEU A 399 -21.43 19.07 -7.08
C LEU A 399 -22.27 19.09 -5.77
N VAL A 400 -23.34 19.87 -5.73
CA VAL A 400 -24.30 19.88 -4.59
C VAL A 400 -24.94 18.50 -4.38
N GLU A 401 -25.32 17.80 -5.46
CA GLU A 401 -25.87 16.44 -5.36
C GLU A 401 -24.84 15.44 -4.75
N ILE A 402 -23.56 15.59 -5.08
CA ILE A 402 -22.47 14.72 -4.58
C ILE A 402 -22.07 15.11 -3.16
N ASN A 403 -22.00 16.40 -2.88
CA ASN A 403 -21.64 16.95 -1.57
C ASN A 403 -22.56 18.14 -1.22
N PRO A 404 -23.70 17.90 -0.59
CA PRO A 404 -24.65 18.97 -0.21
C PRO A 404 -24.07 20.00 0.79
N GLN A 405 -22.97 19.67 1.46
CA GLN A 405 -22.30 20.55 2.43
C GLN A 405 -21.15 21.37 1.80
N GLU A 406 -21.06 21.43 0.46
CA GLU A 406 -20.00 22.15 -0.24
C GLU A 406 -20.36 23.65 -0.38
N ILE A 407 -19.81 24.46 0.49
CA ILE A 407 -20.11 25.91 0.55
C ILE A 407 -19.82 26.61 -0.79
N MET A 408 -18.72 26.23 -1.44
CA MET A 408 -18.32 26.90 -2.69
C MET A 408 -19.24 26.58 -3.85
N ALA A 409 -19.89 25.42 -3.86
CA ALA A 409 -20.90 25.07 -4.87
C ALA A 409 -22.09 26.04 -4.82
N HIS A 410 -22.66 26.25 -3.65
CA HIS A 410 -23.75 27.21 -3.42
C HIS A 410 -23.33 28.65 -3.67
N THR A 411 -22.12 29.04 -3.24
CA THR A 411 -21.56 30.38 -3.49
C THR A 411 -21.44 30.64 -5.00
N ASN A 412 -20.89 29.70 -5.77
CA ASN A 412 -20.74 29.84 -7.20
C ASN A 412 -22.09 29.83 -7.94
N LEU A 413 -23.05 29.00 -7.51
CA LEU A 413 -24.43 29.03 -8.03
C LEU A 413 -25.06 30.41 -7.85
N SER A 414 -24.93 31.00 -6.67
CA SER A 414 -25.43 32.36 -6.40
C SER A 414 -24.81 33.38 -7.38
N VAL A 415 -23.50 33.32 -7.59
CA VAL A 415 -22.80 34.24 -8.53
C VAL A 415 -23.28 34.02 -9.98
N TYR A 416 -23.45 32.76 -10.40
CA TYR A 416 -23.86 32.47 -11.81
C TYR A 416 -25.33 32.84 -12.03
N TYR A 417 -26.22 32.62 -11.07
CA TYR A 417 -27.61 33.08 -11.14
C TYR A 417 -27.72 34.59 -11.18
N MET A 418 -26.89 35.31 -10.39
CA MET A 418 -26.83 36.79 -10.49
C MET A 418 -26.42 37.27 -11.88
N LYS A 419 -25.42 36.63 -12.51
CA LYS A 419 -25.01 36.95 -13.89
C LYS A 419 -26.10 36.68 -14.90
N GLN A 420 -27.00 35.74 -14.67
CA GLN A 420 -28.18 35.46 -15.49
C GLN A 420 -29.37 36.37 -15.17
N GLY A 421 -29.29 37.23 -14.18
CA GLY A 421 -30.41 38.07 -13.73
C GLY A 421 -31.47 37.34 -12.89
N ARG A 422 -31.18 36.12 -12.45
CA ARG A 422 -32.05 35.25 -11.62
C ARG A 422 -31.82 35.57 -10.14
N ILE A 423 -32.33 36.72 -9.69
CA ILE A 423 -32.01 37.25 -8.35
C ILE A 423 -32.51 36.36 -7.22
N GLU A 424 -33.76 35.84 -7.33
CA GLU A 424 -34.38 34.99 -6.32
C GLU A 424 -33.57 33.69 -6.08
N ASP A 425 -33.18 33.02 -7.18
CA ASP A 425 -32.34 31.81 -7.10
C ASP A 425 -30.97 32.13 -6.52
N ALA A 426 -30.38 33.26 -6.85
CA ALA A 426 -29.09 33.69 -6.33
C ALA A 426 -29.13 33.95 -4.81
N GLU A 427 -30.20 34.60 -4.31
CA GLU A 427 -30.40 34.85 -2.90
C GLU A 427 -30.64 33.54 -2.11
N HIS A 428 -31.37 32.61 -2.69
CA HIS A 428 -31.60 31.27 -2.11
C HIS A 428 -30.26 30.53 -1.91
N GLU A 429 -29.45 30.41 -2.94
CA GLU A 429 -28.16 29.72 -2.87
C GLU A 429 -27.18 30.41 -1.91
N LYS A 430 -27.23 31.74 -1.82
CA LYS A 430 -26.43 32.50 -0.85
C LYS A 430 -26.86 32.21 0.59
N ALA A 431 -28.16 32.07 0.82
CA ALA A 431 -28.69 31.70 2.14
C ALA A 431 -28.26 30.28 2.55
N GLU A 432 -28.32 29.32 1.61
CA GLU A 432 -27.83 27.95 1.82
C GLU A 432 -26.32 27.92 2.15
N ALA A 433 -25.49 28.61 1.36
CA ALA A 433 -24.05 28.71 1.64
C ALA A 433 -23.77 29.26 3.07
N THR A 434 -24.55 30.27 3.50
CA THR A 434 -24.41 30.88 4.82
C THR A 434 -24.85 29.91 5.93
N ALA A 435 -25.93 29.18 5.73
CA ALA A 435 -26.43 28.19 6.68
C ALA A 435 -25.42 27.05 6.89
N ILE A 436 -24.90 26.49 5.80
CA ILE A 436 -23.87 25.43 5.83
C ILE A 436 -22.60 25.94 6.55
N GLN A 437 -22.15 27.16 6.24
CA GLN A 437 -20.98 27.74 6.89
C GLN A 437 -21.17 27.86 8.40
N PHE A 438 -22.37 28.22 8.83
CA PHE A 438 -22.70 28.35 10.26
C PHE A 438 -22.74 26.99 10.96
N GLU A 439 -23.35 25.99 10.34
CA GLU A 439 -23.39 24.61 10.85
C GLU A 439 -21.98 24.03 11.01
N GLN A 440 -21.13 24.13 9.98
CA GLN A 440 -19.76 23.65 10.02
C GLN A 440 -18.92 24.37 11.10
N ALA A 441 -19.16 25.67 11.32
CA ALA A 441 -18.52 26.41 12.39
C ALA A 441 -18.94 25.92 13.79
N ILE A 442 -20.21 25.59 13.98
CA ILE A 442 -20.72 25.00 15.23
C ILE A 442 -20.10 23.62 15.47
N GLU A 443 -20.10 22.74 14.48
CA GLU A 443 -19.51 21.40 14.57
C GLU A 443 -18.02 21.45 14.92
N LYS A 444 -17.28 22.33 14.26
CA LYS A 444 -15.84 22.52 14.52
C LYS A 444 -15.59 23.02 15.95
N ASN A 445 -16.45 23.91 16.46
CA ASN A 445 -16.35 24.40 17.83
C ASN A 445 -16.72 23.31 18.85
N MET A 446 -17.73 22.49 18.56
CA MET A 446 -18.11 21.35 19.40
C MET A 446 -17.00 20.31 19.45
N ALA A 447 -16.41 19.94 18.31
CA ALA A 447 -15.28 19.01 18.24
C ALA A 447 -14.07 19.51 19.05
N LYS A 448 -13.73 20.80 18.94
CA LYS A 448 -12.66 21.41 19.75
C LYS A 448 -12.96 21.35 21.24
N LYS A 449 -14.21 21.63 21.64
CA LYS A 449 -14.61 21.54 23.05
C LYS A 449 -14.55 20.10 23.58
N LEU A 450 -14.93 19.11 22.76
CA LEU A 450 -14.84 17.70 23.11
C LEU A 450 -13.40 17.26 23.32
N GLN A 451 -12.52 17.55 22.34
CA GLN A 451 -11.08 17.26 22.45
C GLN A 451 -10.44 17.90 23.69
N LYS A 452 -10.84 19.15 24.01
CA LYS A 452 -10.33 19.81 25.21
C LYS A 452 -10.79 19.11 26.48
N LYS A 453 -12.07 18.70 26.55
CA LYS A 453 -12.60 17.94 27.70
C LYS A 453 -11.91 16.59 27.87
N GLU A 454 -11.70 15.86 26.77
CA GLU A 454 -10.98 14.58 26.79
C GLU A 454 -9.52 14.74 27.27
N ALA A 455 -8.84 15.78 26.80
CA ALA A 455 -7.49 16.09 27.24
C ALA A 455 -7.42 16.48 28.73
N GLU A 456 -8.38 17.27 29.21
CA GLU A 456 -8.50 17.65 30.63
C GLU A 456 -8.82 16.43 31.50
N GLN A 457 -9.73 15.56 31.04
CA GLN A 457 -10.06 14.31 31.73
C GLN A 457 -8.85 13.37 31.84
N LYS A 458 -8.14 13.16 30.71
CA LYS A 458 -6.92 12.34 30.69
C LYS A 458 -5.85 12.89 31.62
N LYS A 459 -5.70 14.22 31.67
CA LYS A 459 -4.76 14.87 32.58
C LYS A 459 -5.15 14.62 34.04
N LYS A 460 -6.44 14.74 34.37
CA LYS A 460 -6.94 14.48 35.73
C LYS A 460 -6.70 13.03 36.15
N GLU A 461 -7.00 12.07 35.29
CA GLU A 461 -6.76 10.63 35.55
C GLU A 461 -5.26 10.34 35.77
N MET A 462 -4.38 11.00 35.00
CA MET A 462 -2.94 10.88 35.20
C MET A 462 -2.49 11.43 36.56
N GLU A 463 -2.99 12.62 36.98
CA GLU A 463 -2.64 13.17 38.28
C GLU A 463 -3.20 12.33 39.46
N GLU A 464 -4.39 11.76 39.32
CA GLU A 464 -4.94 10.83 40.31
C GLU A 464 -4.05 9.58 40.43
N ARG A 465 -3.59 9.02 39.31
CA ARG A 465 -2.65 7.88 39.32
C ARG A 465 -1.31 8.23 39.92
N ILE A 466 -0.77 9.43 39.67
CA ILE A 466 0.44 9.93 40.35
C ILE A 466 0.22 9.97 41.86
N GLY A 467 -0.94 10.49 42.31
CA GLY A 467 -1.28 10.51 43.73
C GLY A 467 -1.33 9.10 44.36
N MET A 468 -1.96 8.15 43.68
CA MET A 468 -2.02 6.75 44.13
C MET A 468 -0.63 6.12 44.24
N PHE A 469 0.22 6.27 43.22
CA PHE A 469 1.59 5.73 43.28
C PHE A 469 2.44 6.36 44.38
N LYS A 470 2.31 7.67 44.62
CA LYS A 470 3.00 8.35 45.71
C LYS A 470 2.59 7.79 47.08
N GLN A 471 1.29 7.53 47.31
CA GLN A 471 0.84 6.89 48.54
C GLN A 471 1.42 5.48 48.73
N VAL A 472 1.57 4.69 47.68
CA VAL A 472 2.24 3.39 47.75
C VAL A 472 3.71 3.56 48.17
N LEU A 473 4.41 4.55 47.63
CA LEU A 473 5.83 4.81 47.92
C LEU A 473 6.06 5.40 49.31
N GLU A 474 5.05 5.98 49.99
CA GLU A 474 5.11 6.32 51.40
C GLU A 474 5.20 5.08 52.28
N ILE A 475 4.62 3.93 51.83
CA ILE A 475 4.64 2.68 52.57
C ILE A 475 5.87 1.84 52.18
N ASP A 476 6.11 1.70 50.85
CA ASP A 476 7.28 1.00 50.29
C ASP A 476 8.00 1.87 49.26
N PRO A 477 9.04 2.62 49.67
CA PRO A 477 9.79 3.49 48.76
C PRO A 477 10.46 2.79 47.57
N LYS A 478 10.60 1.44 47.63
CA LYS A 478 11.22 0.66 46.56
C LYS A 478 10.21 -0.15 45.73
N ASP A 479 8.90 0.05 45.95
CA ASP A 479 7.89 -0.65 45.15
C ASP A 479 8.13 -0.47 43.65
N GLN A 480 8.27 -1.62 42.96
CA GLN A 480 8.62 -1.67 41.55
C GLN A 480 7.53 -1.06 40.66
N VAL A 481 6.26 -1.37 40.94
CA VAL A 481 5.14 -0.99 40.11
C VAL A 481 4.86 0.52 40.23
N ALA A 482 4.92 1.04 41.46
CA ALA A 482 4.67 2.45 41.74
C ALA A 482 5.78 3.35 41.16
N ASN A 483 7.06 2.99 41.37
CA ASN A 483 8.18 3.76 40.81
C ASN A 483 8.20 3.68 39.26
N PHE A 484 8.00 2.52 38.67
CA PHE A 484 7.93 2.37 37.21
C PHE A 484 6.73 3.13 36.62
N GLY A 485 5.57 3.03 37.28
CA GLY A 485 4.35 3.75 36.89
C GLY A 485 4.52 5.28 36.93
N LEU A 486 5.14 5.81 38.00
CA LEU A 486 5.47 7.24 38.08
C LEU A 486 6.41 7.68 36.96
N GLY A 487 7.49 6.96 36.74
CA GLY A 487 8.45 7.24 35.68
C GLY A 487 7.80 7.24 34.30
N SER A 488 6.90 6.29 34.03
CA SER A 488 6.14 6.20 32.78
C SER A 488 5.22 7.42 32.60
N ILE A 489 4.43 7.79 33.60
CA ILE A 489 3.51 8.93 33.53
C ILE A 489 4.29 10.25 33.40
N TYR A 490 5.40 10.42 34.10
CA TYR A 490 6.21 11.62 33.98
C TYR A 490 6.85 11.76 32.59
N LEU A 491 7.26 10.66 31.97
CA LEU A 491 7.73 10.64 30.59
C LEU A 491 6.61 11.02 29.61
N GLU A 492 5.40 10.46 29.75
CA GLU A 492 4.23 10.78 28.93
C GLU A 492 3.77 12.24 29.06
N THR A 493 3.85 12.81 30.29
CA THR A 493 3.37 14.17 30.57
C THR A 493 4.42 15.25 30.36
N GLY A 494 5.62 14.89 29.90
CA GLY A 494 6.72 15.83 29.65
C GLY A 494 7.44 16.29 30.93
N ARG A 495 7.14 15.71 32.09
CA ARG A 495 7.77 16.00 33.40
C ARG A 495 9.05 15.18 33.57
N TYR A 496 9.95 15.29 32.60
CA TYR A 496 11.11 14.40 32.45
C TYR A 496 12.04 14.38 33.66
N GLN A 497 12.27 15.54 34.28
CA GLN A 497 13.14 15.65 35.43
C GLN A 497 12.60 14.90 36.66
N GLU A 498 11.27 14.89 36.84
CA GLU A 498 10.62 14.17 37.94
C GLU A 498 10.56 12.67 37.71
N GLY A 499 10.70 12.24 36.46
CA GLY A 499 10.74 10.82 36.09
C GLY A 499 12.07 10.13 36.36
N LEU A 500 13.15 10.86 36.59
CA LEU A 500 14.49 10.28 36.77
C LEU A 500 14.60 9.44 38.06
N GLU A 501 14.28 10.04 39.21
CA GLU A 501 14.44 9.40 40.52
C GLU A 501 13.63 8.09 40.64
N PRO A 502 12.33 8.05 40.28
CA PRO A 502 11.58 6.80 40.32
C PRO A 502 12.19 5.70 39.42
N LEU A 503 12.59 6.04 38.18
CA LEU A 503 13.17 5.06 37.27
C LEU A 503 14.55 4.59 37.71
N GLN A 504 15.37 5.45 38.32
CA GLN A 504 16.65 5.08 38.93
C GLN A 504 16.46 4.14 40.11
N THR A 505 15.49 4.41 40.98
CA THR A 505 15.13 3.53 42.10
C THR A 505 14.76 2.13 41.61
N VAL A 506 14.00 2.02 40.51
CA VAL A 506 13.66 0.72 39.93
C VAL A 506 14.88 -0.03 39.47
N ILE A 507 15.79 0.59 38.71
CA ILE A 507 16.97 -0.14 38.20
C ILE A 507 18.01 -0.46 39.28
N GLU A 508 18.04 0.30 40.35
CA GLU A 508 18.89 -0.02 41.52
C GLU A 508 18.37 -1.22 42.32
N ALA A 509 17.05 -1.26 42.55
CA ALA A 509 16.41 -2.32 43.30
C ALA A 509 16.21 -3.60 42.45
N TYR A 510 15.96 -3.46 41.15
CA TYR A 510 15.60 -4.53 40.20
C TYR A 510 16.50 -4.46 38.97
N GLN A 511 17.75 -4.83 39.10
CA GLN A 511 18.79 -4.70 38.07
C GLN A 511 18.51 -5.46 36.77
N ASP A 512 17.60 -6.42 36.78
CA ASP A 512 17.19 -7.22 35.62
C ASP A 512 15.90 -6.68 34.93
N TYR A 513 15.34 -5.56 35.40
CA TYR A 513 14.10 -5.00 34.85
C TYR A 513 14.37 -4.11 33.62
N SER A 514 14.56 -4.73 32.47
CA SER A 514 14.97 -4.14 31.20
C SER A 514 14.08 -2.97 30.73
N ALA A 515 12.75 -3.01 30.99
CA ALA A 515 11.81 -1.95 30.63
C ALA A 515 12.10 -0.63 31.36
N ALA A 516 12.59 -0.67 32.59
CA ALA A 516 12.93 0.55 33.34
C ALA A 516 14.17 1.23 32.76
N TYR A 517 15.18 0.49 32.30
CA TYR A 517 16.33 1.04 31.58
C TYR A 517 15.90 1.71 30.28
N LEU A 518 14.97 1.10 29.56
CA LEU A 518 14.44 1.69 28.32
C LEU A 518 13.76 3.03 28.60
N LEU A 519 12.87 3.12 29.60
CA LEU A 519 12.19 4.36 29.96
C LEU A 519 13.17 5.41 30.48
N LEU A 520 14.13 5.02 31.33
CA LEU A 520 15.13 5.96 31.85
C LEU A 520 16.02 6.51 30.74
N GLY A 521 16.44 5.66 29.78
CA GLY A 521 17.19 6.11 28.60
C GLY A 521 16.38 7.09 27.75
N LYS A 522 15.09 6.80 27.50
CA LYS A 522 14.17 7.74 26.82
C LYS A 522 14.02 9.06 27.57
N THR A 523 13.98 9.02 28.90
CA THR A 523 13.90 10.24 29.73
C THR A 523 15.16 11.09 29.60
N TRP A 524 16.35 10.46 29.61
CA TRP A 524 17.62 11.15 29.37
C TRP A 524 17.70 11.76 27.95
N GLU A 525 17.21 11.06 26.93
CA GLU A 525 17.11 11.62 25.56
C GLU A 525 16.26 12.92 25.55
N LYS A 526 15.10 12.89 26.21
CA LYS A 526 14.21 14.05 26.29
C LYS A 526 14.81 15.23 27.06
N LEU A 527 15.70 14.95 27.99
CA LEU A 527 16.48 15.95 28.70
C LEU A 527 17.77 16.36 27.97
N SER A 528 17.95 15.86 26.72
CA SER A 528 19.13 16.12 25.87
C SER A 528 20.47 15.67 26.49
N ASN A 529 20.43 14.76 27.45
CA ASN A 529 21.62 14.17 28.06
C ASN A 529 22.00 12.87 27.34
N LYS A 530 22.69 13.03 26.22
CA LYS A 530 23.09 11.94 25.33
C LYS A 530 23.99 10.91 26.02
N GLU A 531 24.93 11.35 26.84
CA GLU A 531 25.89 10.48 27.52
C GLU A 531 25.19 9.55 28.52
N ALA A 532 24.32 10.13 29.37
CA ALA A 532 23.54 9.35 30.35
C ALA A 532 22.56 8.39 29.66
N ALA A 533 21.95 8.78 28.53
CA ALA A 533 21.09 7.91 27.74
C ALA A 533 21.85 6.69 27.21
N ILE A 534 23.03 6.89 26.60
CA ILE A 534 23.87 5.81 26.04
C ILE A 534 24.33 4.86 27.15
N GLU A 535 24.77 5.37 28.30
CA GLU A 535 25.20 4.55 29.42
C GLU A 535 24.03 3.70 29.96
N THR A 536 22.85 4.32 30.12
CA THR A 536 21.64 3.63 30.55
C THR A 536 21.24 2.53 29.59
N TYR A 537 21.26 2.79 28.27
CA TYR A 537 20.94 1.79 27.26
C TYR A 537 21.95 0.64 27.26
N LYS A 538 23.25 0.90 27.44
CA LYS A 538 24.25 -0.18 27.55
C LYS A 538 23.95 -1.14 28.71
N LYS A 539 23.63 -0.61 29.89
CA LYS A 539 23.25 -1.40 31.05
C LYS A 539 21.94 -2.17 30.80
N GLY A 540 20.95 -1.51 30.20
CA GLY A 540 19.68 -2.14 29.90
C GLY A 540 19.75 -3.23 28.81
N ILE A 541 20.63 -3.08 27.82
CA ILE A 541 20.92 -4.10 26.81
C ILE A 541 21.51 -5.36 27.46
N ALA A 542 22.44 -5.20 28.41
CA ALA A 542 23.00 -6.31 29.13
C ALA A 542 21.95 -7.04 30.00
N ALA A 543 21.09 -6.28 30.70
CA ALA A 543 20.00 -6.84 31.51
C ALA A 543 18.96 -7.57 30.62
N ALA A 544 18.52 -6.95 29.52
CA ALA A 544 17.57 -7.55 28.58
C ALA A 544 18.12 -8.82 27.91
N SER A 545 19.41 -8.82 27.54
CA SER A 545 20.06 -9.98 26.93
C SER A 545 20.12 -11.17 27.90
N LYS A 546 20.43 -10.91 29.19
CA LYS A 546 20.49 -11.94 30.22
C LYS A 546 19.11 -12.56 30.49
N LYS A 547 18.05 -11.74 30.44
CA LYS A 547 16.68 -12.17 30.73
C LYS A 547 15.92 -12.69 29.49
N GLY A 548 16.42 -12.40 28.30
CA GLY A 548 15.74 -12.74 27.04
C GLY A 548 14.61 -11.77 26.66
N ASP A 549 14.61 -10.55 27.17
CA ASP A 549 13.58 -9.52 26.91
C ASP A 549 13.85 -8.82 25.57
N LEU A 550 13.44 -9.45 24.46
CA LEU A 550 13.79 -9.05 23.10
C LEU A 550 13.26 -7.66 22.68
N MET A 551 12.05 -7.27 23.12
CA MET A 551 11.44 -5.98 22.76
C MET A 551 12.24 -4.79 23.33
N PRO A 552 12.50 -4.69 24.66
CA PRO A 552 13.35 -3.63 25.21
C PRO A 552 14.77 -3.66 24.66
N LEU A 553 15.34 -4.85 24.46
CA LEU A 553 16.68 -5.04 23.90
C LEU A 553 16.82 -4.33 22.54
N LYS A 554 15.92 -4.63 21.62
CA LYS A 554 15.94 -4.08 20.24
C LYS A 554 15.71 -2.57 20.20
N ASP A 555 14.77 -2.06 21.02
CA ASP A 555 14.48 -0.61 21.07
C ASP A 555 15.70 0.15 21.63
N MET A 556 16.32 -0.35 22.70
CA MET A 556 17.53 0.26 23.27
C MET A 556 18.72 0.24 22.31
N GLN A 557 18.94 -0.87 21.60
CA GLN A 557 20.01 -0.97 20.59
C GLN A 557 19.81 0.05 19.46
N ASN A 558 18.59 0.15 18.93
CA ASN A 558 18.27 1.08 17.86
C ASN A 558 18.48 2.54 18.31
N ARG A 559 17.99 2.91 19.49
CA ARG A 559 18.12 4.26 20.04
C ARG A 559 19.58 4.62 20.33
N MET A 560 20.32 3.69 20.92
CA MET A 560 21.74 3.89 21.17
C MET A 560 22.51 4.11 19.86
N ASN A 561 22.22 3.35 18.80
CA ASN A 561 22.86 3.52 17.48
C ASN A 561 22.53 4.89 16.87
N GLN A 562 21.26 5.35 16.96
CA GLN A 562 20.86 6.69 16.51
C GLN A 562 21.59 7.82 17.28
N LEU A 563 21.83 7.62 18.58
CA LEU A 563 22.57 8.59 19.38
C LEU A 563 24.08 8.58 19.08
N LEU A 564 24.65 7.44 18.73
CA LEU A 564 26.08 7.31 18.39
C LEU A 564 26.39 7.83 16.97
N HIS A 565 25.46 7.60 16.05
CA HIS A 565 25.57 7.98 14.64
C HIS A 565 24.35 8.81 14.24
N PRO A 566 24.29 10.09 14.63
CA PRO A 566 23.20 10.98 14.15
C PRO A 566 23.32 11.14 12.65
N LEU A 567 22.18 10.97 11.93
CA LEU A 567 22.04 11.13 10.48
C LEU A 567 22.40 12.54 10.02
#